data_d743976a302279994350d0b090074a55
#
_entry.id   d743976a302279994350d0b090074a55
#
_cell.length_a   1.000
_cell.length_b   1.000
_cell.length_c   1.000
_cell.angle_alpha   90.00
_cell.angle_beta   90.00
_cell.angle_gamma   90.00
#
_symmetry.space_group_name_H-M   'P 1'
#
loop_
_entity.id
_entity.type
_entity.pdbx_description
1 polymer ?
#
loop_
_entity_poly.entity_id
_entity_poly.type
_entity_poly.pdbx_seq_one_letter_code
_entity_poly.pdbx_strand_id
1 'polypeptide(L)'
;MTTRSRRAPVERPLAGAPGAPAFWLPDEPFPPYRFVPGHAPHPLMPGGYAHGQRVAPPPFRAAERWRENRAYLRGLDLFNRGWWWEAHEAWESYWHVVEGRDPLQHELFKALIQLAACALNRERGSDAGAARLLFSSVRLIEGLQRQTGGARLCGLDLDRLVGNAHEFLGEPTDDRSPGVDGFYLRPE
;
A
#
# COMPACT_ATOMS: atom_id res chain seq x y z
N MET A 1 38.33 -3.72 7.45
CA MET A 1 37.29 -2.72 7.83
C MET A 1 36.66 -2.20 6.56
N THR A 2 35.54 -2.78 6.16
CA THR A 2 34.85 -2.42 4.91
C THR A 2 33.75 -1.41 5.25
N THR A 3 33.98 -0.17 4.88
CA THR A 3 33.03 0.93 5.03
C THR A 3 31.81 0.63 4.18
N ARG A 4 30.70 0.24 4.80
CA ARG A 4 29.37 0.20 4.14
C ARG A 4 29.01 1.62 3.73
N SER A 5 29.04 1.85 2.43
CA SER A 5 28.52 3.06 1.81
C SER A 5 27.04 3.23 2.26
N ARG A 6 26.77 4.28 3.02
CA ARG A 6 25.40 4.72 3.29
C ARG A 6 24.82 5.21 1.97
N ARG A 7 23.95 4.43 1.35
CA ARG A 7 23.12 4.95 0.26
C ARG A 7 22.30 6.11 0.81
N ALA A 8 22.31 7.22 0.07
CA ALA A 8 21.51 8.40 0.37
C ALA A 8 20.02 8.05 0.50
N PRO A 9 19.24 8.79 1.31
CA PRO A 9 17.80 8.62 1.38
C PRO A 9 17.21 8.73 -0.03
N VAL A 10 16.31 7.81 -0.38
CA VAL A 10 15.62 7.85 -1.67
C VAL A 10 14.76 9.11 -1.71
N GLU A 11 15.23 10.11 -2.43
CA GLU A 11 14.58 11.39 -2.60
C GLU A 11 13.30 11.25 -3.42
N ARG A 12 12.27 11.97 -2.98
CA ARG A 12 10.99 12.35 -3.62
C ARG A 12 10.19 11.26 -4.34
N PRO A 13 8.85 11.33 -4.22
CA PRO A 13 7.96 10.50 -5.03
C PRO A 13 8.30 10.72 -6.50
N LEU A 14 8.42 9.63 -7.26
CA LEU A 14 8.58 9.67 -8.70
C LEU A 14 7.35 10.37 -9.30
N ALA A 15 7.41 11.70 -9.36
CA ALA A 15 6.43 12.48 -10.07
C ALA A 15 6.53 12.07 -11.54
N GLY A 16 5.47 11.46 -12.08
CA GLY A 16 5.34 11.26 -13.51
C GLY A 16 5.91 9.96 -14.07
N ALA A 17 5.95 8.87 -13.30
CA ALA A 17 6.11 7.56 -13.94
C ALA A 17 5.04 7.38 -15.02
N PRO A 18 5.38 6.93 -16.24
CA PRO A 18 4.41 6.73 -17.31
C PRO A 18 3.23 5.88 -16.81
N GLY A 19 2.00 6.40 -16.95
CA GLY A 19 0.80 5.69 -16.51
C GLY A 19 0.41 5.84 -15.03
N ALA A 20 1.18 6.55 -14.20
CA ALA A 20 0.75 6.80 -12.82
C ALA A 20 -0.56 7.61 -12.77
N PRO A 21 -1.55 7.22 -11.94
CA PRO A 21 -2.79 7.98 -11.80
C PRO A 21 -2.51 9.35 -11.17
N ALA A 22 -3.39 10.32 -11.45
CA ALA A 22 -3.39 11.59 -10.73
C ALA A 22 -3.51 11.36 -9.23
N PHE A 23 -3.03 12.32 -8.44
CA PHE A 23 -3.18 12.26 -6.99
C PHE A 23 -4.65 12.41 -6.59
N TRP A 24 -5.08 11.60 -5.64
CA TRP A 24 -6.37 11.76 -4.96
C TRP A 24 -6.33 12.91 -3.95
N LEU A 25 -5.16 13.12 -3.35
CA LEU A 25 -4.92 14.16 -2.33
C LEU A 25 -3.70 15.01 -2.74
N PRO A 26 -3.83 15.86 -3.79
CA PRO A 26 -2.68 16.57 -4.37
C PRO A 26 -2.01 17.54 -3.40
N ASP A 27 -2.76 18.07 -2.43
CA ASP A 27 -2.26 19.04 -1.45
C ASP A 27 -1.66 18.37 -0.19
N GLU A 28 -1.70 17.03 -0.11
CA GLU A 28 -1.18 16.31 1.04
C GLU A 28 0.29 15.91 0.80
N PRO A 29 1.25 16.51 1.52
CA PRO A 29 2.67 16.26 1.29
C PRO A 29 3.03 14.82 1.63
N PHE A 30 3.97 14.27 0.88
CA PHE A 30 4.57 12.99 1.23
C PHE A 30 5.49 13.15 2.44
N PRO A 31 5.73 12.05 3.21
CA PRO A 31 6.70 12.07 4.29
C PRO A 31 8.09 12.49 3.80
N PRO A 32 8.99 12.96 4.68
CA PRO A 32 10.31 13.46 4.28
C PRO A 32 11.22 12.39 3.66
N TYR A 33 10.96 11.12 3.92
CA TYR A 33 11.64 9.98 3.30
C TYR A 33 10.72 8.76 3.27
N ARG A 34 10.93 7.89 2.30
CA ARG A 34 10.31 6.57 2.17
C ARG A 34 11.01 5.58 3.10
N PHE A 35 10.24 4.84 3.90
CA PHE A 35 10.84 3.85 4.79
C PHE A 35 11.00 2.49 4.09
N VAL A 36 12.25 2.04 4.06
CA VAL A 36 12.61 0.67 3.74
C VAL A 36 13.49 0.16 4.88
N PRO A 37 13.13 -0.95 5.55
CA PRO A 37 13.91 -1.49 6.66
C PRO A 37 15.38 -1.66 6.32
N GLY A 38 16.25 -1.11 7.17
CA GLY A 38 17.71 -1.13 6.98
C GLY A 38 18.28 0.00 6.11
N HIS A 39 17.45 0.83 5.48
CA HIS A 39 17.90 1.94 4.62
C HIS A 39 17.63 3.32 5.22
N ALA A 40 16.63 3.45 6.09
CA ALA A 40 16.26 4.70 6.73
C ALA A 40 15.89 4.45 8.21
N PRO A 41 15.89 5.49 9.08
CA PRO A 41 15.37 5.36 10.43
C PRO A 41 13.89 4.95 10.41
N HIS A 42 13.49 4.06 11.33
CA HIS A 42 12.09 3.66 11.42
C HIS A 42 11.23 4.88 11.80
N PRO A 43 10.17 5.21 11.03
CA PRO A 43 9.42 6.46 11.23
C PRO A 43 8.87 6.66 12.64
N LEU A 44 8.43 5.61 13.31
CA LEU A 44 7.82 5.66 14.64
C LEU A 44 8.85 5.55 15.78
N MET A 45 10.12 5.22 15.50
CA MET A 45 11.16 5.09 16.51
C MET A 45 11.93 6.39 16.70
N PRO A 46 12.72 6.54 17.79
CA PRO A 46 13.56 7.72 17.99
C PRO A 46 14.44 8.03 16.77
N GLY A 47 14.36 9.26 16.27
CA GLY A 47 15.01 9.70 15.03
C GLY A 47 14.18 9.55 13.77
N GLY A 48 13.00 8.92 13.84
CA GLY A 48 12.04 8.85 12.75
C GLY A 48 11.12 10.09 12.69
N TYR A 49 10.60 10.38 11.50
CA TYR A 49 9.80 11.59 11.25
C TYR A 49 8.44 11.61 11.97
N ALA A 50 7.90 10.47 12.35
CA ALA A 50 6.62 10.34 13.04
C ALA A 50 6.77 9.95 14.53
N HIS A 51 8.03 9.94 15.05
CA HIS A 51 8.26 9.58 16.44
C HIS A 51 7.53 10.52 17.40
N GLY A 52 6.78 9.92 18.33
CA GLY A 52 6.01 10.66 19.33
C GLY A 52 4.75 11.35 18.81
N GLN A 53 4.48 11.30 17.51
CA GLN A 53 3.22 11.82 16.96
C GLN A 53 2.06 10.90 17.33
N ARG A 54 0.97 11.52 17.83
CA ARG A 54 -0.31 10.84 18.03
C ARG A 54 -1.26 11.28 16.94
N VAL A 55 -1.63 10.36 16.07
CA VAL A 55 -2.63 10.60 15.04
C VAL A 55 -3.97 10.07 15.54
N ALA A 56 -5.01 10.91 15.51
CA ALA A 56 -6.36 10.45 15.84
C ALA A 56 -6.83 9.43 14.80
N PRO A 57 -7.61 8.41 15.22
CA PRO A 57 -8.20 7.47 14.27
C PRO A 57 -9.02 8.22 13.21
N PRO A 58 -8.93 7.84 11.92
CA PRO A 58 -9.73 8.46 10.88
C PRO A 58 -11.23 8.16 11.09
N PRO A 59 -12.13 9.04 10.65
CA PRO A 59 -13.57 8.82 10.78
C PRO A 59 -14.03 7.67 9.88
N PHE A 60 -14.96 6.84 10.37
CA PHE A 60 -15.59 5.79 9.57
C PHE A 60 -16.29 6.39 8.32
N ARG A 61 -16.17 5.69 7.20
CA ARG A 61 -16.89 5.95 5.95
C ARG A 61 -17.43 4.63 5.39
N ALA A 62 -18.70 4.63 4.98
CA ALA A 62 -19.26 3.49 4.27
C ALA A 62 -18.53 3.26 2.93
N ALA A 63 -18.55 2.03 2.42
CA ALA A 63 -17.81 1.65 1.21
C ALA A 63 -18.16 2.51 -0.02
N GLU A 64 -19.42 2.95 -0.15
CA GLU A 64 -19.90 3.80 -1.23
C GLU A 64 -19.33 5.23 -1.15
N ARG A 65 -18.94 5.65 0.04
CA ARG A 65 -18.36 6.98 0.33
C ARG A 65 -16.84 6.96 0.36
N TRP A 66 -16.20 6.01 -0.31
CA TRP A 66 -14.76 5.83 -0.31
C TRP A 66 -13.98 7.10 -0.75
N ARG A 67 -14.58 7.94 -1.62
CA ARG A 67 -13.97 9.22 -2.04
C ARG A 67 -13.78 10.22 -0.90
N GLU A 68 -14.49 10.04 0.21
CA GLU A 68 -14.36 10.85 1.41
C GLU A 68 -13.43 10.23 2.47
N ASN A 69 -12.92 9.03 2.19
CA ASN A 69 -12.02 8.33 3.09
C ASN A 69 -10.57 8.74 2.84
N ARG A 70 -10.12 9.77 3.55
CA ARG A 70 -8.76 10.31 3.38
C ARG A 70 -7.67 9.26 3.64
N ALA A 71 -7.82 8.39 4.63
CA ALA A 71 -6.83 7.34 4.91
C ALA A 71 -6.72 6.35 3.75
N TYR A 72 -7.85 5.97 3.14
CA TYR A 72 -7.87 5.14 1.94
C TYR A 72 -7.19 5.81 0.75
N LEU A 73 -7.60 7.05 0.44
CA LEU A 73 -7.05 7.83 -0.67
C LEU A 73 -5.55 8.09 -0.49
N ARG A 74 -5.13 8.39 0.73
CA ARG A 74 -3.71 8.57 1.07
C ARG A 74 -2.91 7.29 0.81
N GLY A 75 -3.42 6.14 1.25
CA GLY A 75 -2.80 4.85 0.97
C GLY A 75 -2.66 4.57 -0.52
N LEU A 76 -3.68 4.91 -1.34
CA LEU A 76 -3.62 4.78 -2.81
C LEU A 76 -2.50 5.65 -3.41
N ASP A 77 -2.41 6.91 -3.00
CA ASP A 77 -1.39 7.83 -3.49
C ASP A 77 0.03 7.37 -3.13
N LEU A 78 0.21 6.88 -1.92
CA LEU A 78 1.48 6.35 -1.44
C LEU A 78 1.85 5.04 -2.16
N PHE A 79 0.92 4.08 -2.23
CA PHE A 79 1.14 2.79 -2.88
C PHE A 79 1.51 2.96 -4.36
N ASN A 80 0.74 3.74 -5.10
CA ASN A 80 0.95 3.99 -6.52
C ASN A 80 2.28 4.69 -6.84
N ARG A 81 3.03 5.11 -5.82
CA ARG A 81 4.34 5.77 -5.94
C ARG A 81 5.46 5.04 -5.20
N GLY A 82 5.20 3.77 -4.84
CA GLY A 82 6.21 2.91 -4.22
C GLY A 82 6.50 3.20 -2.74
N TRP A 83 5.64 3.97 -2.05
CA TRP A 83 5.74 4.26 -0.62
C TRP A 83 4.97 3.20 0.17
N TRP A 84 5.40 1.96 0.08
CA TRP A 84 4.58 0.82 0.50
C TRP A 84 4.43 0.71 2.00
N TRP A 85 5.47 1.02 2.77
CA TRP A 85 5.34 1.03 4.23
C TRP A 85 4.34 2.10 4.69
N GLU A 86 4.44 3.29 4.13
CA GLU A 86 3.55 4.40 4.46
C GLU A 86 2.10 4.15 3.99
N ALA A 87 1.93 3.47 2.86
CA ALA A 87 0.62 3.01 2.40
C ALA A 87 0.01 1.97 3.35
N HIS A 88 0.83 1.01 3.80
CA HIS A 88 0.45 0.03 4.81
C HIS A 88 -0.06 0.73 6.07
N GLU A 89 0.70 1.66 6.65
CA GLU A 89 0.32 2.39 7.87
C GLU A 89 -0.97 3.21 7.68
N ALA A 90 -1.13 3.88 6.53
CA ALA A 90 -2.33 4.63 6.22
C ALA A 90 -3.57 3.73 6.19
N TRP A 91 -3.48 2.56 5.56
CA TRP A 91 -4.58 1.61 5.50
C TRP A 91 -4.80 0.87 6.81
N GLU A 92 -3.75 0.54 7.56
CA GLU A 92 -3.86 -0.09 8.87
C GLU A 92 -4.60 0.82 9.87
N SER A 93 -4.33 2.12 9.84
CA SER A 93 -5.05 3.09 10.66
C SER A 93 -6.57 3.05 10.43
N TYR A 94 -7.03 2.81 9.20
CA TYR A 94 -8.44 2.69 8.87
C TYR A 94 -8.99 1.27 9.07
N TRP A 95 -8.16 0.26 8.88
CA TRP A 95 -8.51 -1.13 9.13
C TRP A 95 -9.02 -1.35 10.57
N HIS A 96 -8.38 -0.73 11.54
CA HIS A 96 -8.84 -0.73 12.94
C HIS A 96 -10.20 -0.01 13.14
N VAL A 97 -10.50 0.99 12.30
CA VAL A 97 -11.80 1.71 12.39
C VAL A 97 -12.96 0.86 11.90
N VAL A 98 -12.73 0.04 10.87
CA VAL A 98 -13.78 -0.81 10.28
C VAL A 98 -13.96 -2.15 11.00
N GLU A 99 -13.04 -2.51 11.90
CA GLU A 99 -13.14 -3.73 12.70
C GLU A 99 -14.46 -3.76 13.47
N GLY A 100 -15.23 -4.84 13.31
CA GLY A 100 -16.54 -5.02 13.93
C GLY A 100 -17.66 -4.11 13.39
N ARG A 101 -17.39 -3.25 12.40
CA ARG A 101 -18.37 -2.32 11.79
C ARG A 101 -18.74 -2.69 10.36
N ASP A 102 -17.75 -3.05 9.54
CA ASP A 102 -17.92 -3.37 8.13
C ASP A 102 -16.97 -4.51 7.75
N PRO A 103 -17.45 -5.76 7.77
CA PRO A 103 -16.62 -6.93 7.48
C PRO A 103 -16.01 -6.92 6.06
N LEU A 104 -16.73 -6.38 5.05
CA LEU A 104 -16.22 -6.34 3.68
C LEU A 104 -15.07 -5.34 3.57
N GLN A 105 -15.22 -4.15 4.13
CA GLN A 105 -14.13 -3.18 4.18
C GLN A 105 -12.96 -3.71 5.01
N HIS A 106 -13.21 -4.34 6.15
CA HIS A 106 -12.16 -4.91 6.99
C HIS A 106 -11.30 -5.93 6.21
N GLU A 107 -11.93 -6.83 5.45
CA GLU A 107 -11.23 -7.79 4.59
C GLU A 107 -10.48 -7.11 3.43
N LEU A 108 -11.10 -6.10 2.79
CA LEU A 108 -10.45 -5.34 1.73
C LEU A 108 -9.19 -4.62 2.23
N PHE A 109 -9.30 -3.89 3.35
CA PHE A 109 -8.16 -3.17 3.88
C PHE A 109 -7.05 -4.12 4.32
N LYS A 110 -7.38 -5.27 4.90
CA LYS A 110 -6.40 -6.33 5.19
C LYS A 110 -5.68 -6.82 3.93
N ALA A 111 -6.41 -7.01 2.82
CA ALA A 111 -5.81 -7.38 1.55
C ALA A 111 -4.85 -6.32 1.01
N LEU A 112 -5.25 -5.04 1.03
CA LEU A 112 -4.42 -3.91 0.58
C LEU A 112 -3.15 -3.76 1.43
N ILE A 113 -3.25 -3.89 2.75
CA ILE A 113 -2.12 -3.91 3.69
C ILE A 113 -1.13 -5.02 3.31
N GLN A 114 -1.64 -6.22 3.01
CA GLN A 114 -0.80 -7.35 2.60
C GLN A 114 -0.15 -7.14 1.23
N LEU A 115 -0.82 -6.48 0.27
CA LEU A 115 -0.22 -6.11 -1.02
C LEU A 115 0.94 -5.11 -0.82
N ALA A 116 0.75 -4.11 0.03
CA ALA A 116 1.80 -3.15 0.34
C ALA A 116 3.01 -3.83 1.02
N ALA A 117 2.76 -4.71 1.99
CA ALA A 117 3.80 -5.50 2.63
C ALA A 117 4.49 -6.49 1.67
N CYS A 118 3.74 -7.06 0.71
CA CYS A 118 4.29 -7.91 -0.36
C CYS A 118 5.30 -7.12 -1.21
N ALA A 119 4.89 -5.95 -1.71
CA ALA A 119 5.73 -5.08 -2.51
C ALA A 119 7.02 -4.66 -1.76
N LEU A 120 6.89 -4.30 -0.48
CA LEU A 120 8.03 -3.97 0.38
C LEU A 120 8.98 -5.17 0.58
N ASN A 121 8.44 -6.39 0.76
CA ASN A 121 9.27 -7.59 0.89
C ASN A 121 10.02 -7.91 -0.40
N ARG A 122 9.40 -7.73 -1.55
CA ARG A 122 10.08 -7.89 -2.86
C ARG A 122 11.24 -6.91 -2.99
N GLU A 123 11.01 -5.63 -2.68
CA GLU A 123 12.08 -4.61 -2.72
C GLU A 123 13.30 -4.99 -1.84
N ARG A 124 13.04 -5.72 -0.76
CA ARG A 124 14.07 -6.18 0.15
C ARG A 124 14.71 -7.52 -0.25
N GLY A 125 14.26 -8.13 -1.35
CA GLY A 125 14.71 -9.46 -1.78
C GLY A 125 14.18 -10.61 -0.91
N SER A 126 13.04 -10.41 -0.23
CA SER A 126 12.39 -11.44 0.59
C SER A 126 11.27 -12.13 -0.20
N ASP A 127 11.63 -12.89 -1.23
CA ASP A 127 10.66 -13.48 -2.16
C ASP A 127 9.67 -14.44 -1.50
N ALA A 128 10.15 -15.28 -0.58
CA ALA A 128 9.27 -16.20 0.17
C ALA A 128 8.26 -15.46 1.06
N GLY A 129 8.67 -14.33 1.66
CA GLY A 129 7.79 -13.44 2.43
C GLY A 129 6.76 -12.77 1.53
N ALA A 130 7.20 -12.26 0.38
CA ALA A 130 6.35 -11.64 -0.60
C ALA A 130 5.30 -12.62 -1.15
N ALA A 131 5.71 -13.82 -1.56
CA ALA A 131 4.80 -14.85 -2.10
C ALA A 131 3.70 -15.23 -1.10
N ARG A 132 4.02 -15.38 0.18
CA ARG A 132 3.01 -15.68 1.22
C ARG A 132 2.00 -14.56 1.38
N LEU A 133 2.46 -13.30 1.36
CA LEU A 133 1.59 -12.13 1.49
C LEU A 133 0.71 -11.96 0.25
N LEU A 134 1.25 -12.16 -0.95
CA LEU A 134 0.47 -12.16 -2.18
C LEU A 134 -0.62 -13.22 -2.15
N PHE A 135 -0.26 -14.46 -1.85
CA PHE A 135 -1.24 -15.55 -1.75
C PHE A 135 -2.35 -15.23 -0.74
N SER A 136 -1.98 -14.74 0.46
CA SER A 136 -2.96 -14.37 1.48
C SER A 136 -3.88 -13.23 1.04
N SER A 137 -3.32 -12.19 0.40
CA SER A 137 -4.10 -11.06 -0.13
C SER A 137 -5.08 -11.50 -1.22
N VAL A 138 -4.60 -12.27 -2.19
CA VAL A 138 -5.45 -12.80 -3.28
C VAL A 138 -6.61 -13.61 -2.72
N ARG A 139 -6.36 -14.49 -1.74
CA ARG A 139 -7.42 -15.27 -1.08
C ARG A 139 -8.48 -14.41 -0.41
N LEU A 140 -8.09 -13.30 0.21
CA LEU A 140 -9.04 -12.34 0.78
C LEU A 140 -9.88 -11.68 -0.31
N ILE A 141 -9.26 -11.23 -1.41
CA ILE A 141 -9.96 -10.58 -2.52
C ILE A 141 -10.92 -11.56 -3.21
N GLU A 142 -10.51 -12.80 -3.46
CA GLU A 142 -11.39 -13.86 -3.97
C GLU A 142 -12.57 -14.16 -3.03
N GLY A 143 -12.35 -14.07 -1.72
CA GLY A 143 -13.40 -14.15 -0.70
C GLY A 143 -14.41 -13.02 -0.85
N LEU A 144 -13.93 -11.80 -1.04
CA LEU A 144 -14.78 -10.63 -1.30
C LEU A 144 -15.55 -10.74 -2.62
N GLN A 145 -14.91 -11.22 -3.70
CA GLN A 145 -15.59 -11.48 -4.98
C GLN A 145 -16.80 -12.39 -4.81
N ARG A 146 -16.63 -13.49 -4.07
CA ARG A 146 -17.75 -14.42 -3.80
C ARG A 146 -18.86 -13.78 -2.97
N GLN A 147 -18.52 -12.95 -1.99
CA GLN A 147 -19.49 -12.27 -1.11
C GLN A 147 -20.24 -11.14 -1.82
N THR A 148 -19.57 -10.44 -2.74
CA THR A 148 -20.14 -9.28 -3.45
C THR A 148 -20.69 -9.62 -4.83
N GLY A 149 -20.57 -10.87 -5.30
CA GLY A 149 -20.95 -11.28 -6.65
C GLY A 149 -20.01 -10.72 -7.74
N GLY A 150 -18.73 -10.49 -7.42
CA GLY A 150 -17.75 -9.93 -8.35
C GLY A 150 -17.82 -8.40 -8.50
N ALA A 151 -18.59 -7.73 -7.62
CA ALA A 151 -18.79 -6.29 -7.69
C ALA A 151 -17.53 -5.50 -7.26
N ARG A 152 -17.58 -4.19 -7.49
CA ARG A 152 -16.60 -3.24 -6.98
C ARG A 152 -16.80 -3.03 -5.48
N LEU A 153 -15.69 -2.89 -4.76
CA LEU A 153 -15.69 -2.51 -3.34
C LEU A 153 -14.77 -1.31 -3.12
N CYS A 154 -15.26 -0.27 -2.47
CA CYS A 154 -14.56 1.00 -2.34
C CYS A 154 -14.04 1.55 -3.69
N GLY A 155 -14.81 1.36 -4.77
CA GLY A 155 -14.45 1.74 -6.12
C GLY A 155 -13.47 0.79 -6.82
N LEU A 156 -12.81 -0.14 -6.13
CA LEU A 156 -11.89 -1.09 -6.74
C LEU A 156 -12.66 -2.25 -7.41
N ASP A 157 -12.32 -2.52 -8.65
CA ASP A 157 -12.70 -3.72 -9.37
C ASP A 157 -11.87 -4.89 -8.86
N LEU A 158 -12.54 -5.85 -8.22
CA LEU A 158 -11.86 -6.95 -7.53
C LEU A 158 -11.23 -7.96 -8.50
N ASP A 159 -11.81 -8.17 -9.68
CA ASP A 159 -11.25 -9.07 -10.70
C ASP A 159 -9.94 -8.51 -11.25
N ARG A 160 -9.98 -7.23 -11.59
CA ARG A 160 -8.79 -6.52 -12.07
C ARG A 160 -7.70 -6.45 -11.01
N LEU A 161 -8.08 -6.29 -9.74
CA LEU A 161 -7.14 -6.25 -8.62
C LEU A 161 -6.38 -7.57 -8.49
N VAL A 162 -7.06 -8.71 -8.58
CA VAL A 162 -6.42 -10.04 -8.54
C VAL A 162 -5.48 -10.24 -9.73
N GLY A 163 -5.96 -9.96 -10.95
CA GLY A 163 -5.13 -10.10 -12.16
C GLY A 163 -3.85 -9.29 -12.09
N ASN A 164 -3.97 -8.01 -11.77
CA ASN A 164 -2.81 -7.12 -11.67
C ASN A 164 -1.87 -7.52 -10.52
N ALA A 165 -2.40 -7.99 -9.38
CA ALA A 165 -1.56 -8.44 -8.27
C ALA A 165 -0.70 -9.65 -8.65
N HIS A 166 -1.25 -10.62 -9.40
CA HIS A 166 -0.48 -11.75 -9.90
C HIS A 166 0.56 -11.34 -10.94
N GLU A 167 0.17 -10.52 -11.92
CA GLU A 167 1.05 -10.08 -12.98
C GLU A 167 2.26 -9.30 -12.45
N PHE A 168 2.01 -8.38 -11.53
CA PHE A 168 3.05 -7.46 -11.04
C PHE A 168 3.82 -8.02 -9.85
N LEU A 169 3.15 -8.64 -8.89
CA LEU A 169 3.76 -9.12 -7.64
C LEU A 169 4.08 -10.62 -7.69
N GLY A 170 3.60 -11.36 -8.67
CA GLY A 170 3.83 -12.79 -8.85
C GLY A 170 5.13 -13.14 -9.58
N GLU A 171 5.64 -12.27 -10.44
CA GLU A 171 6.84 -12.54 -11.24
C GLU A 171 8.13 -12.40 -10.41
N PRO A 172 9.15 -13.27 -10.62
CA PRO A 172 10.47 -13.11 -10.01
C PRO A 172 11.11 -11.78 -10.41
N THR A 173 11.81 -11.16 -9.46
CA THR A 173 12.51 -9.89 -9.70
C THR A 173 13.88 -10.11 -10.30
N ASP A 174 13.98 -10.28 -11.63
CA ASP A 174 15.22 -9.98 -12.33
C ASP A 174 15.16 -8.52 -12.81
N ASP A 175 15.97 -7.66 -12.19
CA ASP A 175 16.30 -6.29 -12.58
C ASP A 175 15.13 -5.28 -12.78
N ARG A 176 13.94 -5.54 -12.25
CA ARG A 176 12.86 -4.54 -12.21
C ARG A 176 12.90 -3.81 -10.89
N SER A 177 13.18 -2.51 -10.94
CA SER A 177 12.91 -1.63 -9.80
C SER A 177 11.44 -1.80 -9.41
N PRO A 178 11.13 -2.33 -8.21
CA PRO A 178 9.75 -2.55 -7.84
C PRO A 178 9.06 -1.20 -7.71
N GLY A 179 7.97 -1.03 -8.40
CA GLY A 179 7.00 -0.03 -8.03
C GLY A 179 6.66 1.04 -9.02
N VAL A 180 7.06 0.98 -10.30
CA VAL A 180 6.72 2.08 -11.18
C VAL A 180 6.11 1.69 -12.52
N ASP A 181 6.30 0.49 -13.00
CA ASP A 181 5.87 0.15 -14.35
C ASP A 181 4.67 -0.81 -14.38
N GLY A 182 3.50 -0.34 -13.92
CA GLY A 182 2.28 -0.99 -14.34
C GLY A 182 1.23 -1.39 -13.29
N PHE A 183 1.58 -1.58 -12.01
CA PHE A 183 0.57 -1.93 -11.01
C PHE A 183 0.09 -0.71 -10.23
N TYR A 184 -1.05 -0.17 -10.66
CA TYR A 184 -1.69 0.94 -10.00
C TYR A 184 -3.07 0.56 -9.47
N LEU A 185 -3.35 0.92 -8.23
CA LEU A 185 -4.69 0.85 -7.65
C LEU A 185 -5.50 2.05 -8.14
N ARG A 186 -6.55 1.79 -8.93
CA ARG A 186 -7.40 2.82 -9.55
C ARG A 186 -8.86 2.53 -9.25
N PRO A 187 -9.40 3.04 -8.14
CA PRO A 187 -10.84 3.00 -7.91
C PRO A 187 -11.58 3.92 -8.89
N GLU A 188 -12.76 3.47 -9.35
CA GLU A 188 -13.62 4.18 -10.31
C GLU A 188 -14.97 4.55 -9.70
#